data_0affec850c799c76b36367d2e187eed2
#
_entry.id   0affec850c799c76b36367d2e187eed2
#
_cell.length_a   1.000
_cell.length_b   1.000
_cell.length_c   1.000
_cell.angle_alpha   90.00
_cell.angle_beta   90.00
_cell.angle_gamma   90.00
#
_symmetry.space_group_name_H-M   'P 1'
#
loop_
_entity.id
_entity.type
_entity.pdbx_description
1 polymer ?
#
loop_
_entity_poly.entity_id
_entity_poly.type
_entity_poly.pdbx_seq_one_letter_code
_entity_poly.pdbx_strand_id
1 'polypeptide(L)'
;MSDYNAEDIKVLEGLEGVRMRPSMYIGSTSKDGLHHLVYEAVDNSVDEALAGFCKEIIVTLKKDGSAEIEDDGRGIPVDIHPKLKIPAVEVALTKLHAGGKFDKKSYLISGGLHGVGISVVNALSKKLIVEIKRDGNVYSQEYSRGDAKTKLKIIGKTKNEETGTKVTFWPDQEIFSVLDFDYRVLETRLREIAFLNAGLKIFLIDENKDKKEEFQYSGGLIEFVKWMNHSKEALHKPVYFKREVDHTAIEISIQYNTTYKENIFGFVNTINTVEGGTHVSGFKTALTRVINDYAKKKGL
;
A
#
# COMPACT_ATOMS: atom_id res chain seq x y z
N MET A 1 30.24 -12.92 35.29
CA MET A 1 28.94 -13.03 34.57
C MET A 1 28.18 -11.79 34.98
N SER A 2 27.75 -10.96 34.02
CA SER A 2 26.86 -9.83 34.36
C SER A 2 25.54 -10.41 34.81
N ASP A 3 25.09 -10.04 36.00
CA ASP A 3 23.78 -10.47 36.49
C ASP A 3 22.70 -9.82 35.62
N TYR A 4 22.09 -10.61 34.73
CA TYR A 4 20.93 -10.20 33.97
C TYR A 4 19.73 -10.11 34.93
N ASN A 5 19.21 -8.91 35.12
CA ASN A 5 18.13 -8.65 36.04
C ASN A 5 17.00 -7.80 35.43
N ALA A 6 15.99 -7.47 36.19
CA ALA A 6 14.81 -6.74 35.71
C ALA A 6 15.15 -5.33 35.16
N GLU A 7 16.23 -4.70 35.61
CA GLU A 7 16.68 -3.38 35.16
C GLU A 7 17.24 -3.41 33.73
N ASP A 8 17.67 -4.61 33.27
CA ASP A 8 18.15 -4.81 31.89
C ASP A 8 16.99 -4.96 30.87
N ILE A 9 15.76 -5.10 31.35
CA ILE A 9 14.56 -5.20 30.50
C ILE A 9 14.05 -3.78 30.21
N LYS A 10 14.33 -3.30 28.96
CA LYS A 10 13.83 -2.01 28.47
C LYS A 10 12.43 -2.16 27.89
N VAL A 11 11.49 -1.34 28.36
CA VAL A 11 10.17 -1.17 27.74
C VAL A 11 10.24 0.04 26.81
N LEU A 12 9.96 -0.20 25.53
CA LEU A 12 9.90 0.86 24.51
C LEU A 12 8.46 1.34 24.38
N GLU A 13 8.24 2.64 24.50
CA GLU A 13 6.92 3.23 24.38
C GLU A 13 6.66 3.81 22.99
N GLY A 14 5.38 3.86 22.59
CA GLY A 14 4.94 4.51 21.37
C GLY A 14 5.60 3.94 20.09
N LEU A 15 6.23 4.81 19.31
CA LEU A 15 6.91 4.46 18.04
C LEU A 15 8.43 4.28 18.21
N GLU A 16 8.95 4.35 19.40
CA GLU A 16 10.39 4.17 19.69
C GLU A 16 10.85 2.76 19.28
N GLY A 17 10.01 1.74 19.52
CA GLY A 17 10.28 0.37 19.11
C GLY A 17 10.44 0.22 17.59
N VAL A 18 9.67 0.98 16.81
CA VAL A 18 9.78 1.00 15.34
C VAL A 18 11.14 1.57 14.91
N ARG A 19 11.57 2.67 15.51
CA ARG A 19 12.86 3.29 15.21
C ARG A 19 14.04 2.42 15.62
N MET A 20 13.91 1.69 16.73
CA MET A 20 14.97 0.81 17.24
C MET A 20 15.10 -0.49 16.41
N ARG A 21 14.01 -0.99 15.84
CA ARG A 21 13.96 -2.23 15.06
C ARG A 21 13.18 -2.06 13.76
N PRO A 22 13.58 -1.12 12.87
CA PRO A 22 12.81 -0.77 11.67
C PRO A 22 12.60 -1.97 10.74
N SER A 23 13.57 -2.86 10.60
CA SER A 23 13.47 -4.03 9.73
C SER A 23 12.36 -5.02 10.11
N MET A 24 11.87 -4.99 11.35
CA MET A 24 10.71 -5.78 11.76
C MET A 24 9.40 -5.29 11.09
N TYR A 25 9.35 -4.02 10.67
CA TYR A 25 8.17 -3.38 10.10
C TYR A 25 8.26 -3.17 8.59
N ILE A 26 9.46 -2.90 8.07
CA ILE A 26 9.68 -2.59 6.65
C ILE A 26 10.66 -3.55 5.96
N GLY A 27 10.98 -4.69 6.58
CA GLY A 27 11.85 -5.73 6.04
C GLY A 27 13.33 -5.38 6.08
N SER A 28 13.72 -4.20 5.66
CA SER A 28 15.11 -3.73 5.66
C SER A 28 15.21 -2.22 5.84
N THR A 29 16.43 -1.71 6.10
CA THR A 29 16.74 -0.26 6.08
C THR A 29 17.51 0.15 4.82
N SER A 30 17.58 -0.74 3.84
CA SER A 30 18.14 -0.49 2.52
C SER A 30 17.12 0.22 1.61
N LYS A 31 17.43 0.29 0.33
CA LYS A 31 16.57 0.88 -0.70
C LYS A 31 15.17 0.26 -0.74
N ASP A 32 15.04 -1.06 -0.50
CA ASP A 32 13.74 -1.74 -0.50
C ASP A 32 12.85 -1.26 0.66
N GLY A 33 13.41 -1.15 1.87
CA GLY A 33 12.69 -0.60 3.02
C GLY A 33 12.31 0.86 2.84
N LEU A 34 13.14 1.66 2.11
CA LEU A 34 12.80 3.03 1.77
C LEU A 34 11.54 3.09 0.88
N HIS A 35 11.47 2.24 -0.16
CA HIS A 35 10.29 2.16 -1.02
C HIS A 35 9.05 1.64 -0.27
N HIS A 36 9.25 0.81 0.75
CA HIS A 36 8.16 0.30 1.58
C HIS A 36 7.38 1.42 2.27
N LEU A 37 8.05 2.53 2.64
CA LEU A 37 7.35 3.72 3.18
C LEU A 37 6.34 4.31 2.18
N VAL A 38 6.70 4.34 0.89
CA VAL A 38 5.77 4.79 -0.17
C VAL A 38 4.62 3.80 -0.30
N TYR A 39 4.91 2.50 -0.27
CA TYR A 39 3.87 1.47 -0.38
C TYR A 39 2.86 1.56 0.76
N GLU A 40 3.30 1.73 2.01
CA GLU A 40 2.40 1.88 3.16
C GLU A 40 1.49 3.11 3.05
N ALA A 41 2.01 4.23 2.52
CA ALA A 41 1.19 5.41 2.30
C ALA A 41 0.20 5.21 1.15
N VAL A 42 0.62 4.61 0.02
CA VAL A 42 -0.24 4.29 -1.13
C VAL A 42 -1.32 3.27 -0.76
N ASP A 43 -0.99 2.24 0.02
CA ASP A 43 -1.94 1.20 0.44
C ASP A 43 -3.11 1.78 1.26
N ASN A 44 -2.90 2.89 1.99
CA ASN A 44 -4.01 3.58 2.64
C ASN A 44 -4.98 4.22 1.64
N SER A 45 -4.46 4.81 0.57
CA SER A 45 -5.26 5.39 -0.52
C SER A 45 -5.96 4.28 -1.34
N VAL A 46 -5.30 3.14 -1.54
CA VAL A 46 -5.88 1.95 -2.18
C VAL A 46 -7.03 1.37 -1.35
N ASP A 47 -6.92 1.37 -0.01
CA ASP A 47 -8.01 0.94 0.85
C ASP A 47 -9.24 1.86 0.73
N GLU A 48 -9.06 3.17 0.54
CA GLU A 48 -10.16 4.08 0.20
C GLU A 48 -10.76 3.75 -1.19
N ALA A 49 -9.93 3.34 -2.17
CA ALA A 49 -10.40 2.93 -3.48
C ALA A 49 -11.19 1.61 -3.41
N LEU A 50 -10.73 0.61 -2.66
CA LEU A 50 -11.44 -0.65 -2.42
C LEU A 50 -12.76 -0.44 -1.68
N ALA A 51 -12.83 0.58 -0.83
CA ALA A 51 -14.07 1.01 -0.17
C ALA A 51 -14.99 1.84 -1.09
N GLY A 52 -14.56 2.18 -2.31
CA GLY A 52 -15.34 2.91 -3.32
C GLY A 52 -15.29 4.44 -3.19
N PHE A 53 -14.40 4.99 -2.39
CA PHE A 53 -14.33 6.42 -2.10
C PHE A 53 -13.17 7.16 -2.80
N CYS A 54 -12.14 6.43 -3.27
CA CYS A 54 -11.02 7.03 -3.99
C CYS A 54 -11.01 6.58 -5.45
N LYS A 55 -10.70 7.50 -6.36
CA LYS A 55 -10.60 7.28 -7.81
C LYS A 55 -9.25 7.69 -8.37
N GLU A 56 -8.52 8.52 -7.66
CA GLU A 56 -7.24 9.04 -8.11
C GLU A 56 -6.22 9.07 -6.96
N ILE A 57 -5.00 8.59 -7.26
CA ILE A 57 -3.86 8.64 -6.36
C ILE A 57 -2.70 9.30 -7.09
N ILE A 58 -2.04 10.27 -6.46
CA ILE A 58 -0.88 10.96 -7.01
C ILE A 58 0.31 10.71 -6.10
N VAL A 59 1.35 10.10 -6.66
CA VAL A 59 2.64 9.88 -5.99
C VAL A 59 3.67 10.80 -6.61
N THR A 60 4.25 11.70 -5.81
CA THR A 60 5.25 12.67 -6.28
C THR A 60 6.57 12.50 -5.52
N LEU A 61 7.64 12.26 -6.27
CA LEU A 61 9.02 12.31 -5.77
C LEU A 61 9.54 13.74 -5.94
N LYS A 62 9.69 14.45 -4.83
CA LYS A 62 10.01 15.88 -4.82
C LYS A 62 11.52 16.16 -4.89
N LYS A 63 11.87 17.34 -5.37
CA LYS A 63 13.27 17.80 -5.48
C LYS A 63 13.99 17.89 -4.14
N ASP A 64 13.25 18.06 -3.06
CA ASP A 64 13.81 18.16 -1.70
C ASP A 64 14.03 16.80 -1.01
N GLY A 65 13.86 15.71 -1.77
CA GLY A 65 14.05 14.33 -1.30
C GLY A 65 12.84 13.77 -0.55
N SER A 66 11.73 14.49 -0.47
CA SER A 66 10.49 13.95 0.09
C SER A 66 9.70 13.12 -0.94
N ALA A 67 8.83 12.24 -0.44
CA ALA A 67 7.75 11.65 -1.19
C ALA A 67 6.41 12.20 -0.71
N GLU A 68 5.52 12.47 -1.64
CA GLU A 68 4.17 12.97 -1.39
C GLU A 68 3.16 12.00 -2.02
N ILE A 69 2.18 11.59 -1.25
CA ILE A 69 1.06 10.76 -1.70
C ILE A 69 -0.23 11.52 -1.42
N GLU A 70 -0.99 11.80 -2.48
CA GLU A 70 -2.29 12.48 -2.39
C GLU A 70 -3.37 11.57 -2.98
N ASP A 71 -4.52 11.49 -2.31
CA ASP A 71 -5.71 10.79 -2.77
C ASP A 71 -6.96 11.68 -2.69
N ASP A 72 -7.98 11.31 -3.44
CA ASP A 72 -9.31 11.93 -3.44
C ASP A 72 -10.34 11.14 -2.61
N GLY A 73 -9.87 10.35 -1.62
CA GLY A 73 -10.72 9.59 -0.70
C GLY A 73 -11.50 10.45 0.29
N ARG A 74 -12.05 9.83 1.34
CA ARG A 74 -12.87 10.54 2.36
C ARG A 74 -12.07 11.51 3.23
N GLY A 75 -10.76 11.42 3.23
CA GLY A 75 -9.89 12.10 4.19
C GLY A 75 -9.87 11.43 5.57
N ILE A 76 -8.70 11.31 6.18
CA ILE A 76 -8.56 10.76 7.54
C ILE A 76 -9.44 11.56 8.51
N PRO A 77 -10.17 10.91 9.44
CA PRO A 77 -10.98 11.59 10.44
C PRO A 77 -10.17 12.59 11.28
N VAL A 78 -10.73 13.78 11.48
CA VAL A 78 -10.10 14.90 12.21
C VAL A 78 -10.73 15.12 13.58
N ASP A 79 -11.84 14.46 13.87
CA ASP A 79 -12.56 14.55 15.14
C ASP A 79 -11.71 14.09 16.31
N ILE A 80 -12.06 14.56 17.51
CA ILE A 80 -11.39 14.15 18.75
C ILE A 80 -11.76 12.71 19.11
N HIS A 81 -10.75 11.85 19.20
CA HIS A 81 -10.93 10.46 19.60
C HIS A 81 -11.51 10.36 21.02
N PRO A 82 -12.64 9.64 21.23
CA PRO A 82 -13.39 9.70 22.47
C PRO A 82 -12.61 9.26 23.71
N LYS A 83 -11.71 8.28 23.58
CA LYS A 83 -10.89 7.76 24.68
C LYS A 83 -9.58 8.53 24.87
N LEU A 84 -8.88 8.87 23.78
CA LEU A 84 -7.52 9.44 23.85
C LEU A 84 -7.51 10.96 23.94
N LYS A 85 -8.64 11.64 23.63
CA LYS A 85 -8.82 13.09 23.71
C LYS A 85 -7.85 13.90 22.80
N ILE A 86 -7.33 13.27 21.76
CA ILE A 86 -6.53 13.88 20.70
C ILE A 86 -7.20 13.64 19.34
N PRO A 87 -6.87 14.38 18.28
CA PRO A 87 -7.44 14.17 16.94
C PRO A 87 -7.24 12.73 16.44
N ALA A 88 -8.22 12.18 15.75
CA ALA A 88 -8.14 10.80 15.24
C ALA A 88 -6.96 10.61 14.26
N VAL A 89 -6.63 11.61 13.45
CA VAL A 89 -5.44 11.60 12.59
C VAL A 89 -4.15 11.47 13.41
N GLU A 90 -4.06 12.16 14.55
CA GLU A 90 -2.89 12.05 15.42
C GLU A 90 -2.79 10.65 16.03
N VAL A 91 -3.93 10.04 16.39
CA VAL A 91 -3.97 8.64 16.85
C VAL A 91 -3.43 7.71 15.77
N ALA A 92 -3.92 7.86 14.53
CA ALA A 92 -3.50 7.01 13.39
C ALA A 92 -2.00 7.12 13.07
N LEU A 93 -1.43 8.31 13.25
CA LEU A 93 -0.02 8.59 12.92
C LEU A 93 0.95 8.33 14.08
N THR A 94 0.49 8.29 15.35
CA THR A 94 1.37 8.17 16.53
C THR A 94 1.17 6.90 17.35
N LYS A 95 0.15 6.08 17.04
CA LYS A 95 -0.12 4.85 17.78
C LYS A 95 -0.05 3.65 16.84
N LEU A 96 0.64 2.60 17.28
CA LEU A 96 0.60 1.30 16.62
C LEU A 96 -0.77 0.64 16.88
N HIS A 97 -1.21 -0.18 15.93
CA HIS A 97 -2.48 -0.90 16.01
C HIS A 97 -3.69 0.03 16.22
N ALA A 98 -3.63 1.22 15.65
CA ALA A 98 -4.71 2.19 15.65
C ALA A 98 -5.15 2.49 14.21
N GLY A 99 -6.46 2.38 13.95
CA GLY A 99 -7.02 2.69 12.63
C GLY A 99 -8.44 2.18 12.44
N GLY A 100 -9.16 2.76 11.50
CA GLY A 100 -10.54 2.39 11.16
C GLY A 100 -10.68 1.00 10.54
N LYS A 101 -9.58 0.37 10.12
CA LYS A 101 -9.54 -0.95 9.47
C LYS A 101 -9.84 -2.12 10.41
N PHE A 102 -9.79 -1.91 11.72
CA PHE A 102 -10.23 -2.88 12.72
C PHE A 102 -11.76 -2.96 12.86
N ASP A 103 -12.49 -1.97 12.36
CA ASP A 103 -13.96 -1.99 12.34
C ASP A 103 -14.46 -2.38 10.95
N LYS A 104 -15.07 -3.57 10.84
CA LYS A 104 -15.67 -4.08 9.61
C LYS A 104 -16.77 -3.18 9.02
N LYS A 105 -17.30 -2.23 9.81
CA LYS A 105 -18.27 -1.25 9.31
C LYS A 105 -17.62 -0.16 8.43
N SER A 106 -16.35 0.14 8.70
CA SER A 106 -15.61 1.18 7.98
C SER A 106 -14.93 0.66 6.72
N TYR A 107 -14.44 -0.59 6.76
CA TYR A 107 -13.77 -1.26 5.64
C TYR A 107 -14.17 -2.74 5.61
N LEU A 108 -14.92 -3.15 4.57
CA LEU A 108 -15.27 -4.56 4.34
C LEU A 108 -14.06 -5.35 3.82
N ILE A 109 -13.23 -4.71 3.01
CA ILE A 109 -12.02 -5.26 2.42
C ILE A 109 -10.93 -4.21 2.61
N SER A 110 -9.77 -4.61 3.11
CA SER A 110 -8.57 -3.77 3.15
C SER A 110 -7.32 -4.61 2.89
N GLY A 111 -6.33 -4.00 2.24
CA GLY A 111 -5.00 -4.59 2.08
C GLY A 111 -4.22 -4.54 3.39
N GLY A 112 -4.27 -3.42 4.10
CA GLY A 112 -3.60 -3.22 5.38
C GLY A 112 -4.31 -3.92 6.53
N LEU A 113 -3.70 -4.98 7.08
CA LEU A 113 -4.30 -5.78 8.17
C LEU A 113 -3.79 -5.40 9.57
N HIS A 114 -2.63 -4.73 9.68
CA HIS A 114 -1.93 -4.56 10.94
C HIS A 114 -2.22 -3.22 11.64
N GLY A 115 -2.74 -2.22 10.92
CA GLY A 115 -3.02 -0.88 11.46
C GLY A 115 -1.76 -0.15 11.93
N VAL A 116 -0.63 -0.38 11.27
CA VAL A 116 0.67 0.21 11.65
C VAL A 116 1.32 1.02 10.53
N GLY A 117 0.93 0.85 9.27
CA GLY A 117 1.63 1.37 8.11
C GLY A 117 1.98 2.84 8.19
N ILE A 118 0.98 3.72 8.31
CA ILE A 118 1.23 5.17 8.33
C ILE A 118 1.97 5.64 9.59
N SER A 119 1.79 4.97 10.72
CA SER A 119 2.55 5.28 11.94
C SER A 119 4.02 4.85 11.82
N VAL A 120 4.31 3.77 11.07
CA VAL A 120 5.66 3.36 10.72
C VAL A 120 6.31 4.37 9.78
N VAL A 121 5.59 4.86 8.75
CA VAL A 121 6.09 5.96 7.89
C VAL A 121 6.46 7.18 8.72
N ASN A 122 5.60 7.59 9.66
CA ASN A 122 5.89 8.71 10.56
C ASN A 122 7.12 8.43 11.43
N ALA A 123 7.20 7.26 12.07
CA ALA A 123 8.33 6.91 12.95
C ALA A 123 9.69 6.94 12.24
N LEU A 124 9.71 6.53 10.96
CA LEU A 124 10.93 6.41 10.16
C LEU A 124 11.22 7.64 9.28
N SER A 125 10.46 8.73 9.49
CA SER A 125 10.64 10.00 8.80
C SER A 125 11.22 11.07 9.75
N LYS A 126 12.21 11.82 9.28
CA LYS A 126 12.71 12.99 10.03
C LYS A 126 11.64 14.09 10.13
N LYS A 127 10.74 14.16 9.14
CA LYS A 127 9.60 15.06 9.08
C LYS A 127 8.46 14.38 8.30
N LEU A 128 7.23 14.56 8.74
CA LEU A 128 6.03 14.19 8.00
C LEU A 128 5.00 15.32 8.17
N ILE A 129 4.31 15.64 7.08
CA ILE A 129 3.18 16.56 7.07
C ILE A 129 1.98 15.79 6.54
N VAL A 130 0.85 15.87 7.24
CA VAL A 130 -0.43 15.44 6.72
C VAL A 130 -1.31 16.64 6.45
N GLU A 131 -1.94 16.67 5.28
CA GLU A 131 -2.99 17.60 4.92
C GLU A 131 -4.26 16.81 4.60
N ILE A 132 -5.38 17.23 5.16
CA ILE A 132 -6.65 16.52 5.04
C ILE A 132 -7.72 17.48 4.56
N LYS A 133 -8.33 17.17 3.42
CA LYS A 133 -9.51 17.84 2.90
C LYS A 133 -10.75 17.13 3.45
N ARG A 134 -11.50 17.78 4.34
CA ARG A 134 -12.67 17.18 4.95
C ARG A 134 -13.60 18.26 5.52
N ASP A 135 -14.91 18.04 5.43
CA ASP A 135 -15.95 18.90 6.00
C ASP A 135 -15.78 20.39 5.60
N GLY A 136 -15.44 20.63 4.32
CA GLY A 136 -15.25 21.97 3.77
C GLY A 136 -13.94 22.67 4.17
N ASN A 137 -13.06 22.02 4.91
CA ASN A 137 -11.80 22.60 5.38
C ASN A 137 -10.60 21.78 4.93
N VAL A 138 -9.44 22.45 4.90
CA VAL A 138 -8.13 21.81 4.77
C VAL A 138 -7.45 21.87 6.14
N TYR A 139 -7.22 20.71 6.73
CA TYR A 139 -6.50 20.56 7.99
C TYR A 139 -5.05 20.20 7.73
N SER A 140 -4.13 20.60 8.63
CA SER A 140 -2.73 20.19 8.57
C SER A 140 -2.15 19.95 9.95
N GLN A 141 -1.26 18.95 10.04
CA GLN A 141 -0.46 18.66 11.23
C GLN A 141 0.92 18.17 10.81
N GLU A 142 1.94 18.58 11.57
CA GLU A 142 3.33 18.19 11.34
C GLU A 142 3.82 17.24 12.42
N TYR A 143 4.66 16.29 11.98
CA TYR A 143 5.26 15.26 12.81
C TYR A 143 6.76 15.17 12.56
N SER A 144 7.51 14.64 13.51
CA SER A 144 8.91 14.31 13.36
C SER A 144 9.25 13.07 14.18
N ARG A 145 9.79 12.05 13.51
CA ARG A 145 10.26 10.82 14.15
C ARG A 145 9.21 10.14 15.02
N GLY A 146 7.96 10.17 14.59
CA GLY A 146 6.84 9.57 15.28
C GLY A 146 6.03 10.51 16.16
N ASP A 147 6.58 11.67 16.56
CA ASP A 147 5.91 12.62 17.47
C ASP A 147 5.19 13.73 16.72
N ALA A 148 4.01 14.13 17.21
CA ALA A 148 3.35 15.34 16.76
C ALA A 148 4.15 16.58 17.21
N LYS A 149 4.48 17.46 16.26
CA LYS A 149 5.23 18.72 16.53
C LYS A 149 4.31 19.93 16.56
N THR A 150 3.16 19.84 15.90
CA THR A 150 2.13 20.89 15.93
C THR A 150 0.81 20.31 16.37
N LYS A 151 -0.12 21.17 16.77
CA LYS A 151 -1.53 20.80 16.89
C LYS A 151 -2.16 20.75 15.49
N LEU A 152 -3.18 19.91 15.31
CA LEU A 152 -4.00 19.93 14.12
C LEU A 152 -4.65 21.31 13.96
N LYS A 153 -4.51 21.93 12.80
CA LYS A 153 -5.04 23.27 12.50
C LYS A 153 -5.68 23.32 11.13
N ILE A 154 -6.68 24.19 10.99
CA ILE A 154 -7.24 24.52 9.68
C ILE A 154 -6.28 25.50 9.00
N ILE A 155 -5.86 25.17 7.77
CA ILE A 155 -4.97 26.01 6.94
C ILE A 155 -5.67 26.61 5.73
N GLY A 156 -6.89 26.17 5.44
CA GLY A 156 -7.68 26.65 4.30
C GLY A 156 -9.07 26.04 4.25
N LYS A 157 -9.78 26.36 3.19
CA LYS A 157 -11.07 25.75 2.85
C LYS A 157 -10.96 24.96 1.56
N THR A 158 -11.71 23.88 1.45
CA THR A 158 -11.83 23.11 0.21
C THR A 158 -12.74 23.85 -0.79
N LYS A 159 -12.52 23.58 -2.08
CA LYS A 159 -13.46 23.99 -3.12
C LYS A 159 -14.42 22.81 -3.36
N ASN A 160 -15.72 23.13 -3.55
CA ASN A 160 -16.72 22.15 -3.98
C ASN A 160 -16.81 20.86 -3.13
N GLU A 161 -16.65 20.96 -1.81
CA GLU A 161 -16.71 19.81 -0.89
C GLU A 161 -15.69 18.70 -1.21
N GLU A 162 -14.57 19.03 -1.85
CA GLU A 162 -13.48 18.09 -2.11
C GLU A 162 -13.01 17.45 -0.81
N THR A 163 -12.79 16.14 -0.86
CA THR A 163 -12.20 15.37 0.24
C THR A 163 -10.89 14.71 -0.22
N GLY A 164 -10.09 14.22 0.72
CA GLY A 164 -8.86 13.52 0.41
C GLY A 164 -7.81 13.64 1.50
N THR A 165 -6.76 12.86 1.35
CA THR A 165 -5.59 12.90 2.24
C THR A 165 -4.34 13.14 1.41
N LYS A 166 -3.46 14.01 1.92
CA LYS A 166 -2.12 14.19 1.38
C LYS A 166 -1.09 13.99 2.48
N VAL A 167 -0.18 13.06 2.27
CA VAL A 167 0.93 12.76 3.17
C VAL A 167 2.23 13.09 2.46
N THR A 168 3.01 14.01 3.02
CA THR A 168 4.37 14.34 2.55
C THR A 168 5.36 13.94 3.63
N PHE A 169 6.35 13.10 3.29
CA PHE A 169 7.32 12.65 4.27
C PHE A 169 8.76 12.70 3.74
N TRP A 170 9.68 13.00 4.65
CA TRP A 170 11.12 13.01 4.43
C TRP A 170 11.73 11.84 5.20
N PRO A 171 12.24 10.80 4.55
CA PRO A 171 12.90 9.67 5.21
C PRO A 171 14.04 10.14 6.14
N ASP A 172 14.21 9.44 7.27
CA ASP A 172 15.25 9.80 8.24
C ASP A 172 16.59 9.15 7.88
N GLN A 173 17.63 9.98 7.66
CA GLN A 173 18.98 9.53 7.39
C GLN A 173 19.64 8.76 8.55
N GLU A 174 19.09 8.84 9.76
CA GLU A 174 19.54 8.03 10.89
C GLU A 174 19.09 6.56 10.75
N ILE A 175 18.07 6.29 9.92
CA ILE A 175 17.52 4.97 9.70
C ILE A 175 17.96 4.40 8.35
N PHE A 176 17.91 5.21 7.29
CA PHE A 176 18.16 4.74 5.93
C PHE A 176 19.55 5.15 5.46
N SER A 177 20.28 4.18 4.94
CA SER A 177 21.60 4.42 4.33
C SER A 177 21.52 5.10 2.95
N VAL A 178 20.36 5.01 2.28
CA VAL A 178 20.04 5.61 0.98
C VAL A 178 18.72 6.33 1.10
N LEU A 179 18.65 7.56 0.59
CA LEU A 179 17.44 8.38 0.63
C LEU A 179 16.80 8.60 -0.76
N ASP A 180 17.46 8.13 -1.83
CA ASP A 180 17.00 8.32 -3.19
C ASP A 180 15.99 7.24 -3.59
N PHE A 181 14.79 7.65 -3.91
CA PHE A 181 13.75 6.77 -4.42
C PHE A 181 14.06 6.33 -5.86
N ASP A 182 13.85 5.04 -6.15
CA ASP A 182 13.97 4.51 -7.49
C ASP A 182 12.64 4.57 -8.21
N TYR A 183 12.57 5.44 -9.20
CA TYR A 183 11.38 5.62 -10.02
C TYR A 183 10.89 4.31 -10.65
N ARG A 184 11.80 3.45 -11.17
CA ARG A 184 11.42 2.21 -11.86
C ARG A 184 10.82 1.18 -10.92
N VAL A 185 11.32 1.12 -9.68
CA VAL A 185 10.77 0.22 -8.65
C VAL A 185 9.35 0.66 -8.29
N LEU A 186 9.14 1.96 -8.06
CA LEU A 186 7.82 2.51 -7.79
C LEU A 186 6.87 2.38 -8.98
N GLU A 187 7.35 2.67 -10.20
CA GLU A 187 6.61 2.51 -11.45
C GLU A 187 6.04 1.10 -11.59
N THR A 188 6.87 0.08 -11.37
CA THR A 188 6.44 -1.33 -11.47
C THR A 188 5.33 -1.63 -10.46
N ARG A 189 5.53 -1.24 -9.20
CA ARG A 189 4.55 -1.52 -8.15
C ARG A 189 3.24 -0.76 -8.33
N LEU A 190 3.29 0.53 -8.68
CA LEU A 190 2.09 1.34 -8.90
C LEU A 190 1.29 0.86 -10.12
N ARG A 191 1.97 0.38 -11.16
CA ARG A 191 1.33 -0.27 -12.32
C ARG A 191 0.61 -1.55 -11.92
N GLU A 192 1.22 -2.40 -11.09
CA GLU A 192 0.55 -3.60 -10.55
C GLU A 192 -0.72 -3.23 -9.77
N ILE A 193 -0.63 -2.24 -8.88
CA ILE A 193 -1.76 -1.76 -8.09
C ILE A 193 -2.89 -1.28 -9.01
N ALA A 194 -2.57 -0.52 -10.07
CA ALA A 194 -3.57 -0.03 -11.03
C ALA A 194 -4.25 -1.17 -11.80
N PHE A 195 -3.53 -2.24 -12.18
CA PHE A 195 -4.13 -3.43 -12.78
C PHE A 195 -5.07 -4.18 -11.82
N LEU A 196 -4.71 -4.26 -10.55
CA LEU A 196 -5.50 -4.95 -9.53
C LEU A 196 -6.75 -4.18 -9.11
N ASN A 197 -6.76 -2.86 -9.32
CA ASN A 197 -7.87 -1.97 -8.97
C ASN A 197 -8.44 -1.33 -10.25
N ALA A 198 -9.24 -2.09 -10.99
CA ALA A 198 -9.78 -1.66 -12.27
C ALA A 198 -10.50 -0.31 -12.18
N GLY A 199 -10.05 0.66 -13.00
CA GLY A 199 -10.58 2.01 -13.04
C GLY A 199 -9.90 3.03 -12.11
N LEU A 200 -9.12 2.58 -11.12
CA LEU A 200 -8.31 3.47 -10.30
C LEU A 200 -7.21 4.11 -11.14
N LYS A 201 -7.11 5.44 -11.05
CA LYS A 201 -6.08 6.21 -11.71
C LYS A 201 -4.93 6.50 -10.75
N ILE A 202 -3.71 6.18 -11.15
CA ILE A 202 -2.51 6.45 -10.34
C ILE A 202 -1.53 7.25 -11.19
N PHE A 203 -1.04 8.37 -10.65
CA PHE A 203 0.05 9.13 -11.24
C PHE A 203 1.35 8.88 -10.45
N LEU A 204 2.45 8.73 -11.18
CA LEU A 204 3.81 8.80 -10.62
C LEU A 204 4.55 9.97 -11.25
N ILE A 205 4.99 10.91 -10.42
CA ILE A 205 5.68 12.13 -10.83
C ILE A 205 7.07 12.14 -10.19
N ASP A 206 8.10 12.37 -10.98
CA ASP A 206 9.47 12.61 -10.50
C ASP A 206 9.87 14.04 -10.89
N GLU A 207 9.82 14.94 -9.93
CA GLU A 207 10.18 16.36 -10.15
C GLU A 207 11.65 16.56 -10.50
N ASN A 208 12.56 15.64 -10.10
CA ASN A 208 13.98 15.73 -10.42
C ASN A 208 14.26 15.44 -11.90
N LYS A 209 13.45 14.57 -12.51
CA LYS A 209 13.63 14.11 -13.89
C LYS A 209 12.60 14.67 -14.84
N ASP A 210 11.70 15.54 -14.34
CA ASP A 210 10.56 16.06 -15.09
C ASP A 210 9.76 14.93 -15.81
N LYS A 211 9.56 13.82 -15.07
CA LYS A 211 8.89 12.63 -15.58
C LYS A 211 7.53 12.48 -14.91
N LYS A 212 6.49 12.27 -15.71
CA LYS A 212 5.15 11.94 -15.23
C LYS A 212 4.62 10.75 -15.99
N GLU A 213 4.03 9.80 -15.30
CA GLU A 213 3.39 8.62 -15.87
C GLU A 213 2.02 8.40 -15.24
N GLU A 214 1.08 7.94 -16.04
CA GLU A 214 -0.29 7.63 -15.63
C GLU A 214 -0.54 6.14 -15.79
N PHE A 215 -1.12 5.52 -14.79
CA PHE A 215 -1.55 4.13 -14.79
C PHE A 215 -3.06 4.09 -14.55
N GLN A 216 -3.81 3.64 -15.53
CA GLN A 216 -5.24 3.38 -15.42
C GLN A 216 -5.63 2.24 -16.34
N TYR A 217 -6.18 1.19 -15.78
CA TYR A 217 -6.55 -0.03 -16.50
C TYR A 217 -7.98 -0.41 -16.17
N SER A 218 -8.80 -0.61 -17.18
CA SER A 218 -10.19 -1.05 -17.01
C SER A 218 -10.38 -2.55 -17.13
N GLY A 219 -9.43 -3.24 -17.74
CA GLY A 219 -9.48 -4.69 -18.00
C GLY A 219 -8.98 -5.57 -16.87
N GLY A 220 -8.51 -5.00 -15.75
CA GLY A 220 -8.09 -5.74 -14.56
C GLY A 220 -7.06 -6.83 -14.83
N LEU A 221 -7.24 -8.01 -14.24
CA LEU A 221 -6.31 -9.14 -14.39
C LEU A 221 -6.15 -9.63 -15.83
N ILE A 222 -7.14 -9.47 -16.69
CA ILE A 222 -7.04 -9.83 -18.11
C ILE A 222 -6.00 -8.95 -18.79
N GLU A 223 -6.05 -7.66 -18.52
CA GLU A 223 -5.13 -6.69 -19.09
C GLU A 223 -3.74 -6.85 -18.50
N PHE A 224 -3.65 -7.14 -17.21
CA PHE A 224 -2.38 -7.43 -16.54
C PHE A 224 -1.64 -8.61 -17.17
N VAL A 225 -2.32 -9.73 -17.39
CA VAL A 225 -1.72 -10.91 -18.03
C VAL A 225 -1.29 -10.63 -19.47
N LYS A 226 -2.08 -9.85 -20.25
CA LYS A 226 -1.68 -9.40 -21.58
C LYS A 226 -0.43 -8.53 -21.53
N TRP A 227 -0.36 -7.61 -20.57
CA TRP A 227 0.82 -6.77 -20.38
C TRP A 227 2.06 -7.59 -20.03
N MET A 228 1.95 -8.59 -19.13
CA MET A 228 3.06 -9.50 -18.79
C MET A 228 3.57 -10.31 -19.99
N ASN A 229 2.71 -10.57 -20.95
CA ASN A 229 3.02 -11.32 -22.15
C ASN A 229 3.27 -10.44 -23.41
N HIS A 230 3.27 -9.09 -23.29
CA HIS A 230 3.35 -8.18 -24.43
C HIS A 230 4.57 -8.39 -25.32
N SER A 231 5.69 -8.89 -24.77
CA SER A 231 6.93 -9.20 -25.50
C SER A 231 7.08 -10.68 -25.84
N LYS A 232 6.02 -11.50 -25.67
CA LYS A 232 6.05 -12.94 -25.87
C LYS A 232 4.93 -13.35 -26.82
N GLU A 233 5.12 -14.43 -27.55
CA GLU A 233 4.07 -15.01 -28.38
C GLU A 233 3.08 -15.79 -27.51
N ALA A 234 1.85 -15.28 -27.44
CA ALA A 234 0.79 -15.92 -26.67
C ALA A 234 0.12 -17.04 -27.45
N LEU A 235 -0.04 -18.21 -26.85
CA LEU A 235 -0.65 -19.39 -27.48
C LEU A 235 -2.18 -19.32 -27.57
N HIS A 236 -2.80 -18.49 -26.76
CA HIS A 236 -4.25 -18.31 -26.72
C HIS A 236 -4.64 -16.96 -26.08
N LYS A 237 -5.90 -16.57 -26.17
CA LYS A 237 -6.43 -15.42 -25.43
C LYS A 237 -6.40 -15.70 -23.92
N PRO A 238 -6.27 -14.66 -23.05
CA PRO A 238 -6.37 -14.88 -21.62
C PRO A 238 -7.65 -15.62 -21.23
N VAL A 239 -7.51 -16.65 -20.42
CA VAL A 239 -8.62 -17.32 -19.76
C VAL A 239 -8.82 -16.62 -18.43
N TYR A 240 -10.03 -16.17 -18.17
CA TYR A 240 -10.38 -15.44 -16.96
C TYR A 240 -11.63 -16.03 -16.31
N PHE A 241 -11.61 -16.10 -14.98
CA PHE A 241 -12.81 -16.41 -14.21
C PHE A 241 -12.76 -15.73 -12.85
N LYS A 242 -13.96 -15.43 -12.36
CA LYS A 242 -14.21 -14.88 -11.03
C LYS A 242 -15.27 -15.71 -10.34
N ARG A 243 -15.07 -16.02 -9.07
CA ARG A 243 -16.01 -16.75 -8.25
C ARG A 243 -15.96 -16.28 -6.80
N GLU A 244 -17.07 -16.31 -6.14
CA GLU A 244 -17.17 -16.08 -4.69
C GLU A 244 -17.52 -17.41 -4.00
N VAL A 245 -16.78 -17.73 -2.94
CA VAL A 245 -16.99 -18.93 -2.11
C VAL A 245 -16.80 -18.49 -0.66
N ASP A 246 -17.79 -18.73 0.19
CA ASP A 246 -17.74 -18.44 1.64
C ASP A 246 -17.21 -17.02 1.95
N HIS A 247 -17.77 -16.00 1.27
CA HIS A 247 -17.38 -14.58 1.38
C HIS A 247 -15.94 -14.28 0.93
N THR A 248 -15.29 -15.22 0.23
CA THR A 248 -13.98 -15.01 -0.38
C THR A 248 -14.15 -14.90 -1.90
N ALA A 249 -13.80 -13.73 -2.44
CA ALA A 249 -13.76 -13.52 -3.88
C ALA A 249 -12.45 -14.09 -4.44
N ILE A 250 -12.56 -14.98 -5.43
CA ILE A 250 -11.42 -15.58 -6.14
C ILE A 250 -11.45 -15.07 -7.56
N GLU A 251 -10.35 -14.51 -8.03
CA GLU A 251 -10.22 -13.98 -9.36
C GLU A 251 -8.91 -14.48 -9.98
N ILE A 252 -8.97 -15.07 -11.17
CA ILE A 252 -7.82 -15.72 -11.83
C ILE A 252 -7.82 -15.36 -13.30
N SER A 253 -6.62 -15.02 -13.80
CA SER A 253 -6.36 -14.86 -15.23
C SER A 253 -5.13 -15.67 -15.63
N ILE A 254 -5.23 -16.45 -16.74
CA ILE A 254 -4.18 -17.36 -17.21
C ILE A 254 -3.97 -17.13 -18.69
N GLN A 255 -2.71 -17.09 -19.11
CA GLN A 255 -2.33 -17.12 -20.51
C GLN A 255 -1.00 -17.87 -20.67
N TYR A 256 -0.97 -18.90 -21.51
CA TYR A 256 0.25 -19.58 -21.92
C TYR A 256 0.93 -18.85 -23.07
N ASN A 257 2.25 -18.95 -23.11
CA ASN A 257 3.09 -18.40 -24.17
C ASN A 257 4.14 -19.45 -24.61
N THR A 258 4.93 -19.12 -25.63
CA THR A 258 5.95 -20.04 -26.19
C THR A 258 7.20 -20.21 -25.33
N THR A 259 7.30 -19.56 -24.18
CA THR A 259 8.44 -19.70 -23.27
C THR A 259 8.20 -20.79 -22.24
N TYR A 260 9.28 -21.39 -21.73
CA TYR A 260 9.21 -22.41 -20.66
C TYR A 260 9.25 -21.80 -19.25
N LYS A 261 9.29 -20.45 -19.14
CA LYS A 261 9.34 -19.78 -17.85
C LYS A 261 7.94 -19.62 -17.27
N GLU A 262 7.71 -20.22 -16.12
CA GLU A 262 6.50 -19.98 -15.32
C GLU A 262 6.58 -18.60 -14.66
N ASN A 263 5.52 -17.78 -14.81
CA ASN A 263 5.35 -16.55 -14.09
C ASN A 263 3.98 -16.61 -13.40
N ILE A 264 3.97 -16.80 -12.09
CA ILE A 264 2.75 -16.80 -11.28
C ILE A 264 2.86 -15.70 -10.24
N PHE A 265 1.86 -14.84 -10.19
CA PHE A 265 1.72 -13.79 -9.19
C PHE A 265 0.46 -14.08 -8.37
N GLY A 266 0.62 -14.13 -7.07
CA GLY A 266 -0.47 -14.29 -6.11
C GLY A 266 -0.71 -13.00 -5.35
N PHE A 267 -1.98 -12.67 -5.12
CA PHE A 267 -2.36 -11.46 -4.37
C PHE A 267 -3.46 -11.80 -3.37
N VAL A 268 -3.45 -11.11 -2.25
CA VAL A 268 -4.54 -11.11 -1.28
C VAL A 268 -4.90 -9.65 -1.00
N ASN A 269 -6.14 -9.25 -1.34
CA ASN A 269 -6.61 -7.87 -1.23
C ASN A 269 -5.62 -6.86 -1.83
N THR A 270 -5.12 -7.13 -3.05
CA THR A 270 -4.15 -6.33 -3.79
C THR A 270 -2.69 -6.37 -3.31
N ILE A 271 -2.41 -7.00 -2.16
CA ILE A 271 -1.05 -7.20 -1.66
C ILE A 271 -0.43 -8.41 -2.35
N ASN A 272 0.74 -8.22 -2.97
CA ASN A 272 1.50 -9.29 -3.60
C ASN A 272 2.05 -10.24 -2.54
N THR A 273 1.74 -11.53 -2.66
CA THR A 273 2.28 -12.59 -1.79
C THR A 273 3.52 -13.19 -2.44
N VAL A 274 4.64 -12.47 -2.38
CA VAL A 274 5.89 -12.82 -3.07
C VAL A 274 6.36 -14.24 -2.74
N GLU A 275 6.20 -14.67 -1.49
CA GLU A 275 6.57 -16.03 -1.04
C GLU A 275 5.50 -17.09 -1.38
N GLY A 276 4.45 -16.71 -2.11
CA GLY A 276 3.33 -17.58 -2.43
C GLY A 276 2.31 -17.69 -1.29
N GLY A 277 1.81 -18.91 -1.04
CA GLY A 277 0.81 -19.20 -0.01
C GLY A 277 -0.14 -20.31 -0.42
N THR A 278 -1.09 -20.65 0.47
CA THR A 278 -2.07 -21.72 0.25
C THR A 278 -2.98 -21.46 -0.94
N HIS A 279 -3.28 -20.21 -1.27
CA HIS A 279 -4.07 -19.82 -2.45
C HIS A 279 -3.33 -20.14 -3.74
N VAL A 280 -2.02 -19.89 -3.83
CA VAL A 280 -1.19 -20.21 -5.00
C VAL A 280 -1.00 -21.72 -5.14
N SER A 281 -0.63 -22.43 -4.06
CA SER A 281 -0.43 -23.87 -4.07
C SER A 281 -1.73 -24.63 -4.33
N GLY A 282 -2.85 -24.17 -3.76
CA GLY A 282 -4.18 -24.70 -4.02
C GLY A 282 -4.58 -24.55 -5.49
N PHE A 283 -4.33 -23.38 -6.09
CA PHE A 283 -4.57 -23.15 -7.51
C PHE A 283 -3.73 -24.10 -8.40
N LYS A 284 -2.42 -24.22 -8.16
CA LYS A 284 -1.53 -25.12 -8.91
C LYS A 284 -2.01 -26.56 -8.85
N THR A 285 -2.38 -27.03 -7.67
CA THR A 285 -2.89 -28.40 -7.45
C THR A 285 -4.21 -28.61 -8.20
N ALA A 286 -5.12 -27.68 -8.12
CA ALA A 286 -6.41 -27.77 -8.81
C ALA A 286 -6.23 -27.78 -10.34
N LEU A 287 -5.42 -26.87 -10.88
CA LEU A 287 -5.12 -26.79 -12.31
C LEU A 287 -4.51 -28.10 -12.83
N THR A 288 -3.49 -28.64 -12.14
CA THR A 288 -2.86 -29.90 -12.50
C THR A 288 -3.87 -31.04 -12.53
N ARG A 289 -4.71 -31.15 -11.50
CA ARG A 289 -5.75 -32.20 -11.44
C ARG A 289 -6.73 -32.10 -12.59
N VAL A 290 -7.25 -30.90 -12.87
CA VAL A 290 -8.25 -30.70 -13.92
C VAL A 290 -7.67 -31.02 -15.31
N ILE A 291 -6.43 -30.60 -15.59
CA ILE A 291 -5.76 -30.90 -16.86
C ILE A 291 -5.56 -32.42 -17.01
N ASN A 292 -5.03 -33.11 -15.99
CA ASN A 292 -4.84 -34.56 -16.01
C ASN A 292 -6.16 -35.34 -16.19
N ASP A 293 -7.22 -34.92 -15.49
CA ASP A 293 -8.53 -35.56 -15.62
C ASP A 293 -9.12 -35.35 -17.03
N TYR A 294 -8.91 -34.17 -17.61
CA TYR A 294 -9.33 -33.89 -18.98
C TYR A 294 -8.55 -34.74 -20.00
N ALA A 295 -7.22 -34.81 -19.87
CA ALA A 295 -6.35 -35.60 -20.73
C ALA A 295 -6.77 -37.09 -20.73
N LYS A 296 -6.94 -37.68 -19.52
CA LYS A 296 -7.43 -39.05 -19.38
C LYS A 296 -8.79 -39.28 -20.06
N LYS A 297 -9.75 -38.36 -19.88
CA LYS A 297 -11.10 -38.46 -20.51
C LYS A 297 -11.04 -38.38 -22.03
N LYS A 298 -10.02 -37.69 -22.58
CA LYS A 298 -9.86 -37.51 -24.03
C LYS A 298 -8.90 -38.49 -24.66
N GLY A 299 -8.19 -39.33 -23.86
CA GLY A 299 -7.20 -40.27 -24.34
C GLY A 299 -5.90 -39.61 -24.82
N LEU A 300 -5.57 -38.46 -24.25
CA LEU A 300 -4.36 -37.67 -24.55
C LEU A 300 -3.19 -38.13 -23.68
#